data_c8efe724e68f2d74dfa0e9b297033b88
#
_entry.id   c8efe724e68f2d74dfa0e9b297033b88
#
_cell.length_a   1.000
_cell.length_b   1.000
_cell.length_c   1.000
_cell.angle_alpha   90.00
_cell.angle_beta   90.00
_cell.angle_gamma   90.00
#
_symmetry.space_group_name_H-M   'P 1'
#
loop_
_entity.id
_entity.type
_entity.pdbx_description
1 polymer ?
#
loop_
_entity_poly.entity_id
_entity_poly.type
_entity_poly.pdbx_seq_one_letter_code
_entity_poly.pdbx_strand_id
1 'polypeptide(L)'
;MDDLDRIYRQLRSLNVRGKQTDESVSAYDKFTEVTFTAAIAPHIVPTVVLPPEYNSGGRAPRLNARAPALARNNQVRPRKLGHVVLGSTDFESSRRLLADGFGLKLSDLVVGVGAFMRCSTDHHNIFVQKSPIPFLHHTSWQVDDVDEVGRGATAMIESDPHRHTWGLGRHYIGSNFFWYLRDPAGNFSEYYSDMDAIVDEQLWEPGIWDSTNKHAGWAWGLQIPQSFIHPEDLAAYMVGAHSKE
;
A
#
# COMPACT_ATOMS: atom_id res chain seq x y z
N MET A 1 9.33 26.78 -12.41
CA MET A 1 10.54 26.28 -11.72
C MET A 1 10.03 25.31 -10.69
N ASP A 2 10.46 24.35 -10.79
CA ASP A 2 9.88 23.05 -10.94
C ASP A 2 9.82 22.32 -9.61
N ASP A 3 8.82 21.51 -9.45
CA ASP A 3 8.64 20.68 -8.25
C ASP A 3 9.89 19.86 -7.94
N LEU A 4 10.65 19.46 -8.96
CA LEU A 4 11.92 18.76 -8.79
C LEU A 4 12.99 19.61 -8.09
N ASP A 5 13.12 20.91 -8.46
CA ASP A 5 14.06 21.82 -7.78
C ASP A 5 13.66 22.06 -6.32
N ARG A 6 12.36 22.12 -6.05
CA ARG A 6 11.86 22.24 -4.69
C ARG A 6 12.22 20.99 -3.87
N ILE A 7 11.95 19.80 -4.40
CA ILE A 7 12.28 18.52 -3.74
C ILE A 7 13.79 18.44 -3.51
N TYR A 8 14.62 18.76 -4.49
CA TYR A 8 16.07 18.71 -4.34
C TYR A 8 16.59 19.66 -3.24
N ARG A 9 16.04 20.86 -3.15
CA ARG A 9 16.39 21.81 -2.06
C ARG A 9 15.92 21.29 -0.71
N GLN A 10 14.74 20.70 -0.62
CA GLN A 10 14.23 20.09 0.63
C GLN A 10 15.13 18.96 1.10
N LEU A 11 15.53 18.04 0.21
CA LEU A 11 16.47 16.96 0.55
C LEU A 11 17.79 17.50 1.09
N ARG A 12 18.34 18.55 0.47
CA ARG A 12 19.57 19.19 0.95
C ARG A 12 19.40 19.84 2.31
N SER A 13 18.26 20.46 2.60
CA SER A 13 17.98 21.04 3.93
C SER A 13 17.89 19.99 5.04
N LEU A 14 17.56 18.75 4.69
CA LEU A 14 17.56 17.60 5.59
C LEU A 14 18.94 16.90 5.70
N ASN A 15 19.98 17.46 5.06
CA ASN A 15 21.30 16.83 4.91
C ASN A 15 21.25 15.47 4.20
N VAL A 16 20.25 15.26 3.36
CA VAL A 16 20.13 14.05 2.53
C VAL A 16 20.82 14.29 1.19
N ARG A 17 21.69 13.38 0.80
CA ARG A 17 22.35 13.40 -0.49
C ARG A 17 21.38 12.97 -1.59
N GLY A 18 20.82 13.92 -2.32
CA GLY A 18 20.00 13.67 -3.50
C GLY A 18 20.82 13.68 -4.79
N LYS A 19 20.32 12.98 -5.80
CA LYS A 19 20.76 13.09 -7.20
C LYS A 19 19.65 13.73 -8.01
N GLN A 20 19.97 14.80 -8.75
CA GLN A 20 19.02 15.49 -9.63
C GLN A 20 19.46 15.31 -11.09
N THR A 21 18.48 15.13 -11.96
CA THR A 21 18.56 15.20 -13.42
C THR A 21 17.49 16.18 -13.91
N ASP A 22 17.41 16.40 -15.23
CA ASP A 22 16.37 17.25 -15.81
C ASP A 22 14.95 16.65 -15.64
N GLU A 23 14.85 15.34 -15.44
CA GLU A 23 13.59 14.60 -15.41
C GLU A 23 13.25 14.01 -14.03
N SER A 24 14.19 13.99 -13.09
CA SER A 24 13.99 13.33 -11.81
C SER A 24 14.88 13.84 -10.68
N VAL A 25 14.42 13.64 -9.46
CA VAL A 25 15.20 13.78 -8.23
C VAL A 25 15.09 12.49 -7.44
N SER A 26 16.21 11.92 -7.04
CA SER A 26 16.25 10.69 -6.24
C SER A 26 17.09 10.85 -4.99
N ALA A 27 16.74 10.11 -3.94
CA ALA A 27 17.50 10.00 -2.70
C ALA A 27 17.40 8.59 -2.12
N TYR A 28 18.51 8.10 -1.60
CA TYR A 28 18.57 6.82 -0.92
C TYR A 28 18.26 6.99 0.57
N ASP A 29 17.30 6.22 1.05
CA ASP A 29 17.02 6.08 2.47
C ASP A 29 17.75 4.85 3.01
N LYS A 30 18.76 5.08 3.82
CA LYS A 30 19.57 4.01 4.43
C LYS A 30 18.82 3.17 5.47
N PHE A 31 17.67 3.64 5.92
CA PHE A 31 16.91 2.98 6.98
C PHE A 31 15.86 2.02 6.42
N THR A 32 15.41 2.23 5.19
CA THR A 32 14.58 1.29 4.42
C THR A 32 15.38 0.56 3.35
N GLU A 33 16.62 0.99 3.07
CA GLU A 33 17.47 0.54 1.97
C GLU A 33 16.85 0.72 0.58
N VAL A 34 15.98 1.73 0.44
CA VAL A 34 15.27 2.04 -0.81
C VAL A 34 15.71 3.38 -1.38
N THR A 35 15.84 3.46 -2.69
CA THR A 35 15.98 4.73 -3.41
C THR A 35 14.60 5.22 -3.82
N PHE A 36 14.17 6.35 -3.26
CA PHE A 36 12.96 7.05 -3.68
C PHE A 36 13.29 7.99 -4.83
N THR A 37 12.41 8.05 -5.83
CA THR A 37 12.59 8.91 -7.00
C THR A 37 11.28 9.65 -7.29
N ALA A 38 11.34 10.98 -7.29
CA ALA A 38 10.31 11.82 -7.89
C ALA A 38 10.71 12.09 -9.33
N ALA A 39 9.84 11.81 -10.28
CA ALA A 39 10.07 12.03 -11.71
C ALA A 39 8.92 12.82 -12.33
N ILE A 40 9.22 13.53 -13.42
CA ILE A 40 8.19 14.15 -14.25
C ILE A 40 7.39 13.01 -14.88
N ALA A 41 6.16 12.83 -14.42
CA ALA A 41 5.26 11.88 -15.05
C ALA A 41 4.72 12.48 -16.37
N PRO A 42 4.56 11.68 -17.44
CA PRO A 42 3.76 12.11 -18.57
C PRO A 42 2.36 12.48 -18.06
N HIS A 43 1.80 13.57 -18.60
CA HIS A 43 0.53 14.14 -18.15
C HIS A 43 -0.60 13.12 -18.42
N ILE A 44 -0.78 12.16 -17.53
CA ILE A 44 -1.91 11.25 -17.53
C ILE A 44 -2.99 11.97 -16.74
N VAL A 45 -4.02 12.46 -17.42
CA VAL A 45 -5.23 12.93 -16.75
C VAL A 45 -5.88 11.70 -16.12
N PRO A 46 -5.93 11.58 -14.79
CA PRO A 46 -6.61 10.47 -14.16
C PRO A 46 -8.09 10.60 -14.47
N THR A 47 -8.63 9.71 -15.30
CA THR A 47 -10.06 9.56 -15.41
C THR A 47 -10.51 8.77 -14.19
N VAL A 48 -10.95 9.46 -13.16
CA VAL A 48 -11.60 8.82 -12.01
C VAL A 48 -12.98 8.37 -12.49
N VAL A 49 -13.07 7.17 -13.00
CA VAL A 49 -14.34 6.50 -13.22
C VAL A 49 -14.72 5.88 -11.87
N LEU A 50 -15.50 6.63 -11.08
CA LEU A 50 -16.16 6.02 -9.92
C LEU A 50 -17.14 4.98 -10.46
N PRO A 51 -17.03 3.71 -10.05
CA PRO A 51 -18.01 2.72 -10.42
C PRO A 51 -19.40 3.19 -9.96
N PRO A 52 -20.44 3.16 -10.81
CA PRO A 52 -21.79 3.64 -10.46
C PRO A 52 -22.39 2.96 -9.23
N GLU A 53 -21.78 1.89 -8.80
CA GLU A 53 -22.23 0.99 -7.75
C GLU A 53 -21.87 1.45 -6.33
N TYR A 54 -20.93 2.39 -6.19
CA TYR A 54 -20.47 2.90 -4.89
C TYR A 54 -21.21 4.15 -4.42
N ASN A 55 -22.14 4.68 -5.20
CA ASN A 55 -23.10 5.68 -4.71
C ASN A 55 -24.16 5.00 -3.85
N SER A 56 -23.81 4.73 -2.65
CA SER A 56 -24.45 3.86 -1.71
C SER A 56 -25.59 4.51 -0.95
N GLY A 57 -26.66 4.77 -1.62
CA GLY A 57 -27.96 4.77 -0.93
C GLY A 57 -28.60 3.43 -1.22
N GLY A 58 -28.58 2.48 -0.33
CA GLY A 58 -29.21 1.17 -0.38
C GLY A 58 -29.51 0.63 -1.78
N ARG A 59 -28.84 -0.43 -2.20
CA ARG A 59 -29.10 -1.05 -3.50
C ARG A 59 -30.54 -1.50 -3.57
N ALA A 60 -31.25 -1.07 -4.59
CA ALA A 60 -32.51 -1.70 -4.96
C ALA A 60 -32.26 -3.21 -5.21
N PRO A 61 -33.15 -4.10 -4.73
CA PRO A 61 -32.99 -5.52 -4.97
C PRO A 61 -32.92 -5.81 -6.47
N ARG A 62 -32.00 -6.68 -6.86
CA ARG A 62 -31.90 -7.13 -8.25
C ARG A 62 -33.10 -8.02 -8.54
N LEU A 63 -34.04 -7.51 -9.32
CA LEU A 63 -35.21 -8.26 -9.72
C LEU A 63 -34.92 -8.95 -11.07
N ASN A 64 -35.07 -10.27 -11.11
CA ASN A 64 -34.93 -11.10 -12.32
C ASN A 64 -33.59 -10.96 -13.08
N ALA A 65 -32.51 -10.53 -12.38
CA ALA A 65 -31.21 -10.35 -12.97
C ALA A 65 -30.08 -10.88 -12.06
N ARG A 66 -29.02 -11.40 -12.66
CA ARG A 66 -27.78 -11.76 -11.98
C ARG A 66 -26.91 -10.52 -11.83
N ALA A 67 -25.97 -10.55 -10.87
CA ALA A 67 -24.98 -9.48 -10.74
C ALA A 67 -24.16 -9.36 -12.03
N PRO A 68 -23.93 -8.15 -12.56
CA PRO A 68 -23.08 -7.95 -13.75
C PRO A 68 -21.67 -8.53 -13.57
N ALA A 69 -21.14 -8.50 -12.36
CA ALA A 69 -19.84 -9.08 -12.03
C ALA A 69 -19.74 -10.57 -12.35
N LEU A 70 -20.86 -11.33 -12.26
CA LEU A 70 -20.88 -12.76 -12.60
C LEU A 70 -20.72 -13.06 -14.10
N ALA A 71 -20.90 -12.05 -14.96
CA ALA A 71 -20.65 -12.19 -16.40
C ALA A 71 -19.17 -12.04 -16.77
N ARG A 72 -18.34 -11.57 -15.85
CA ARG A 72 -16.89 -11.42 -16.06
C ARG A 72 -16.20 -12.77 -15.96
N ASN A 73 -15.61 -13.23 -17.07
CA ASN A 73 -14.89 -14.51 -17.17
C ASN A 73 -13.42 -14.35 -17.58
N ASN A 74 -12.97 -13.10 -17.77
CA ASN A 74 -11.59 -12.81 -18.11
C ASN A 74 -10.66 -12.95 -16.90
N GLN A 75 -9.38 -13.18 -17.18
CA GLN A 75 -8.34 -13.14 -16.16
C GLN A 75 -8.30 -11.78 -15.46
N VAL A 76 -8.25 -11.78 -14.13
CA VAL A 76 -8.09 -10.54 -13.35
C VAL A 76 -6.71 -9.95 -13.63
N ARG A 77 -6.68 -8.67 -13.92
CA ARG A 77 -5.46 -7.90 -14.16
C ARG A 77 -5.50 -6.64 -13.33
N PRO A 78 -4.53 -6.43 -12.43
CA PRO A 78 -4.44 -5.20 -11.66
C PRO A 78 -4.38 -3.96 -12.56
N ARG A 79 -4.97 -2.88 -12.10
CA ARG A 79 -4.95 -1.57 -12.77
C ARG A 79 -3.65 -0.84 -12.54
N LYS A 80 -3.12 -0.95 -11.32
CA LYS A 80 -1.87 -0.30 -10.90
C LYS A 80 -1.26 -1.01 -9.69
N LEU A 81 0.03 -0.78 -9.49
CA LEU A 81 0.64 -0.91 -8.18
C LEU A 81 0.13 0.27 -7.33
N GLY A 82 -0.66 -0.02 -6.31
CA GLY A 82 -1.31 1.01 -5.49
C GLY A 82 -0.42 1.48 -4.36
N HIS A 83 0.14 0.52 -3.61
CA HIS A 83 1.03 0.85 -2.51
C HIS A 83 2.09 -0.22 -2.26
N VAL A 84 3.09 0.16 -1.49
CA VAL A 84 4.12 -0.72 -0.95
C VAL A 84 4.24 -0.54 0.55
N VAL A 85 4.67 -1.59 1.26
CA VAL A 85 4.94 -1.53 2.69
C VAL A 85 6.39 -1.86 2.95
N LEU A 86 7.07 -0.95 3.65
CA LEU A 86 8.51 -1.02 3.91
C LEU A 86 8.79 -1.02 5.42
N GLY A 87 9.68 -1.90 5.84
CA GLY A 87 10.27 -1.86 7.18
C GLY A 87 11.42 -0.87 7.23
N SER A 88 11.46 -0.03 8.27
CA SER A 88 12.52 0.95 8.51
C SER A 88 13.14 0.77 9.88
N THR A 89 14.46 0.80 9.95
CA THR A 89 15.23 0.73 11.20
C THR A 89 15.25 2.07 11.95
N ASP A 90 14.93 3.16 11.27
CA ASP A 90 14.67 4.48 11.86
C ASP A 90 13.43 5.10 11.19
N PHE A 91 12.29 4.70 11.72
CA PHE A 91 10.98 5.11 11.22
C PHE A 91 10.81 6.62 11.09
N GLU A 92 11.24 7.39 12.11
CA GLU A 92 11.06 8.84 12.08
C GLU A 92 11.92 9.52 11.00
N SER A 93 13.14 9.05 10.80
CA SER A 93 14.00 9.54 9.72
C SER A 93 13.44 9.22 8.35
N SER A 94 12.95 8.00 8.12
CA SER A 94 12.30 7.62 6.84
C SER A 94 11.02 8.40 6.61
N ARG A 95 10.17 8.55 7.64
CA ARG A 95 8.94 9.36 7.55
C ARG A 95 9.23 10.81 7.20
N ARG A 96 10.24 11.42 7.84
CA ARG A 96 10.66 12.79 7.53
C ARG A 96 11.23 12.92 6.12
N LEU A 97 12.03 11.97 5.67
CA LEU A 97 12.52 11.96 4.29
C LEU A 97 11.36 11.98 3.30
N LEU A 98 10.34 11.15 3.52
CA LEU A 98 9.16 11.09 2.65
C LEU A 98 8.32 12.36 2.74
N ALA A 99 8.03 12.86 3.95
CA ALA A 99 7.20 14.04 4.14
C ALA A 99 7.93 15.33 3.77
N ASP A 100 9.04 15.62 4.42
CA ASP A 100 9.72 16.92 4.32
C ASP A 100 10.63 16.97 3.08
N GLY A 101 11.15 15.82 2.63
CA GLY A 101 12.00 15.70 1.46
C GLY A 101 11.21 15.58 0.15
N PHE A 102 10.36 14.58 0.05
CA PHE A 102 9.60 14.28 -1.16
C PHE A 102 8.20 14.91 -1.19
N GLY A 103 7.69 15.40 -0.06
CA GLY A 103 6.40 16.07 0.02
C GLY A 103 5.20 15.12 0.10
N LEU A 104 5.42 13.86 0.50
CA LEU A 104 4.31 12.95 0.78
C LEU A 104 3.51 13.44 1.99
N LYS A 105 2.22 13.20 1.97
CA LYS A 105 1.31 13.61 3.04
C LYS A 105 1.00 12.44 3.94
N LEU A 106 0.87 12.71 5.24
CA LEU A 106 0.39 11.75 6.21
C LEU A 106 -1.12 11.57 6.02
N SER A 107 -1.55 10.32 5.90
CA SER A 107 -2.97 9.97 5.89
C SER A 107 -3.43 9.48 7.25
N ASP A 108 -2.68 8.56 7.84
CA ASP A 108 -2.93 8.02 9.18
C ASP A 108 -1.63 7.55 9.84
N LEU A 109 -1.63 7.51 11.17
CA LEU A 109 -0.52 7.03 11.98
C LEU A 109 -1.00 5.95 12.96
N VAL A 110 -0.31 4.81 12.97
CA VAL A 110 -0.46 3.81 14.03
C VAL A 110 0.69 3.97 14.99
N VAL A 111 0.40 4.42 16.21
CA VAL A 111 1.41 4.75 17.23
C VAL A 111 2.30 3.55 17.53
N GLY A 112 3.60 3.75 17.43
CA GLY A 112 4.61 2.72 17.68
C GLY A 112 4.77 1.67 16.57
N VAL A 113 3.94 1.73 15.51
CA VAL A 113 3.95 0.78 14.40
C VAL A 113 4.40 1.42 13.09
N GLY A 114 3.68 2.45 12.58
CA GLY A 114 4.02 3.01 11.28
C GLY A 114 3.06 4.10 10.80
N ALA A 115 3.33 4.65 9.62
CA ALA A 115 2.60 5.74 9.00
C ALA A 115 2.12 5.38 7.59
N PHE A 116 0.86 5.65 7.32
CA PHE A 116 0.26 5.63 5.99
C PHE A 116 0.50 6.99 5.32
N MET A 117 1.19 6.98 4.19
CA MET A 117 1.56 8.22 3.49
C MET A 117 1.16 8.15 2.03
N ARG A 118 0.83 9.31 1.46
CA ARG A 118 0.33 9.42 0.08
C ARG A 118 1.08 10.46 -0.73
N CYS A 119 1.16 10.21 -2.03
CA CYS A 119 1.55 11.16 -3.08
C CYS A 119 0.51 11.26 -4.20
N SER A 120 -0.67 10.69 -4.00
CA SER A 120 -1.81 10.71 -4.90
C SER A 120 -3.11 10.94 -4.12
N THR A 121 -4.26 10.79 -4.77
CA THR A 121 -5.56 10.82 -4.09
C THR A 121 -5.90 9.54 -3.33
N ASP A 122 -5.16 8.45 -3.54
CA ASP A 122 -5.35 7.24 -2.74
C ASP A 122 -5.01 7.51 -1.28
N HIS A 123 -5.70 6.87 -0.36
CA HIS A 123 -5.43 7.00 1.07
C HIS A 123 -3.95 6.78 1.39
N HIS A 124 -3.32 5.80 0.76
CA HIS A 124 -1.87 5.65 0.88
C HIS A 124 -1.26 5.00 -0.37
N ASN A 125 -0.02 5.40 -0.64
CA ASN A 125 0.83 4.79 -1.66
C ASN A 125 2.03 4.08 -1.02
N ILE A 126 2.32 4.42 0.24
CA ILE A 126 3.35 3.77 1.03
C ILE A 126 2.91 3.67 2.49
N PHE A 127 3.19 2.53 3.12
CA PHE A 127 3.20 2.39 4.57
C PHE A 127 4.62 2.12 5.01
N VAL A 128 5.16 3.01 5.85
CA VAL A 128 6.47 2.81 6.46
C VAL A 128 6.23 2.31 7.88
N GLN A 129 6.75 1.14 8.20
CA GLN A 129 6.62 0.55 9.53
C GLN A 129 7.97 0.47 10.25
N LYS A 130 7.91 0.58 11.57
CA LYS A 130 9.07 0.36 12.42
C LYS A 130 9.51 -1.11 12.35
N SER A 131 10.79 -1.33 12.13
CA SER A 131 11.35 -2.68 12.01
C SER A 131 12.78 -2.74 12.54
N PRO A 132 13.25 -3.87 13.06
CA PRO A 132 14.64 -4.06 13.45
C PRO A 132 15.59 -4.17 12.23
N ILE A 133 15.07 -4.46 11.05
CA ILE A 133 15.82 -4.54 9.78
C ILE A 133 15.04 -3.86 8.65
N PRO A 134 15.71 -3.36 7.60
CA PRO A 134 15.04 -2.91 6.40
C PRO A 134 14.48 -4.11 5.62
N PHE A 135 13.25 -4.02 5.12
CA PHE A 135 12.66 -5.06 4.28
C PHE A 135 11.43 -4.57 3.52
N LEU A 136 11.12 -5.24 2.41
CA LEU A 136 9.85 -5.11 1.71
C LEU A 136 8.85 -6.08 2.35
N HIS A 137 7.81 -5.54 3.01
CA HIS A 137 6.77 -6.39 3.60
C HIS A 137 5.83 -6.91 2.52
N HIS A 138 5.23 -6.02 1.72
CA HIS A 138 4.38 -6.43 0.60
C HIS A 138 4.25 -5.34 -0.46
N THR A 139 3.80 -5.79 -1.63
CA THR A 139 3.29 -4.96 -2.71
C THR A 139 1.78 -5.12 -2.81
N SER A 140 1.06 -4.06 -3.15
CA SER A 140 -0.39 -4.08 -3.23
C SER A 140 -0.90 -3.59 -4.58
N TRP A 141 -1.79 -4.36 -5.18
CA TRP A 141 -2.23 -4.26 -6.55
C TRP A 141 -3.72 -4.00 -6.63
N GLN A 142 -4.10 -2.84 -7.14
CA GLN A 142 -5.48 -2.44 -7.27
C GLN A 142 -6.19 -3.23 -8.38
N VAL A 143 -7.36 -3.77 -8.02
CA VAL A 143 -8.34 -4.33 -8.95
C VAL A 143 -9.66 -3.53 -8.88
N ASP A 144 -10.62 -3.81 -9.78
CA ASP A 144 -11.80 -2.97 -9.93
C ASP A 144 -12.73 -3.00 -8.72
N ASP A 145 -12.96 -4.17 -8.15
CA ASP A 145 -13.89 -4.35 -7.04
C ASP A 145 -13.61 -5.62 -6.23
N VAL A 146 -14.43 -5.85 -5.21
CA VAL A 146 -14.30 -7.01 -4.32
C VAL A 146 -14.49 -8.35 -5.06
N ASP A 147 -15.30 -8.39 -6.12
CA ASP A 147 -15.45 -9.60 -6.94
C ASP A 147 -14.13 -9.95 -7.67
N GLU A 148 -13.39 -8.94 -8.13
CA GLU A 148 -12.05 -9.15 -8.72
C GLU A 148 -11.00 -9.52 -7.66
N VAL A 149 -11.07 -8.97 -6.44
CA VAL A 149 -10.23 -9.44 -5.33
C VAL A 149 -10.46 -10.95 -5.12
N GLY A 150 -11.73 -11.37 -5.02
CA GLY A 150 -12.11 -12.77 -4.82
C GLY A 150 -11.67 -13.67 -5.97
N ARG A 151 -11.97 -13.31 -7.22
CA ARG A 151 -11.62 -14.09 -8.41
C ARG A 151 -10.12 -14.21 -8.61
N GLY A 152 -9.39 -13.10 -8.46
CA GLY A 152 -7.94 -13.08 -8.62
C GLY A 152 -7.23 -13.94 -7.58
N ALA A 153 -7.61 -13.79 -6.32
CA ALA A 153 -7.06 -14.59 -5.23
C ALA A 153 -7.41 -16.08 -5.40
N THR A 154 -8.67 -16.41 -5.72
CA THR A 154 -9.10 -17.79 -5.94
C THR A 154 -8.28 -18.47 -7.04
N ALA A 155 -8.08 -17.81 -8.19
CA ALA A 155 -7.29 -18.36 -9.29
C ALA A 155 -5.83 -18.66 -8.89
N MET A 156 -5.23 -17.84 -8.03
CA MET A 156 -3.87 -18.08 -7.51
C MET A 156 -3.84 -19.24 -6.52
N ILE A 157 -4.85 -19.34 -5.64
CA ILE A 157 -4.95 -20.38 -4.61
C ILE A 157 -5.29 -21.74 -5.23
N GLU A 158 -6.14 -21.77 -6.26
CA GLU A 158 -6.46 -23.01 -7.01
C GLU A 158 -5.21 -23.59 -7.69
N SER A 159 -4.29 -22.73 -8.15
CA SER A 159 -3.03 -23.20 -8.73
C SER A 159 -2.05 -23.71 -7.68
N ASP A 160 -2.06 -23.13 -6.48
CA ASP A 160 -1.22 -23.49 -5.34
C ASP A 160 -1.84 -22.98 -4.03
N PRO A 161 -2.46 -23.86 -3.20
CA PRO A 161 -3.08 -23.48 -1.93
C PRO A 161 -2.14 -22.82 -0.92
N HIS A 162 -0.82 -23.05 -1.00
CA HIS A 162 0.15 -22.45 -0.11
C HIS A 162 0.35 -20.95 -0.35
N ARG A 163 -0.17 -20.42 -1.45
CA ARG A 163 -0.16 -18.99 -1.72
C ARG A 163 -1.10 -18.18 -0.83
N HIS A 164 -2.11 -18.81 -0.24
CA HIS A 164 -3.01 -18.12 0.67
C HIS A 164 -2.25 -17.64 1.91
N THR A 165 -2.37 -16.34 2.23
CA THR A 165 -1.78 -15.76 3.44
C THR A 165 -2.87 -15.26 4.37
N TRP A 166 -3.68 -14.28 3.93
CA TRP A 166 -4.73 -13.69 4.77
C TRP A 166 -5.78 -12.99 3.90
N GLY A 167 -7.04 -13.23 4.18
CA GLY A 167 -8.19 -12.64 3.47
C GLY A 167 -9.33 -13.68 3.29
N LEU A 168 -10.40 -13.34 2.68
CA LEU A 168 -10.85 -12.00 2.31
C LEU A 168 -11.17 -11.19 3.59
N GLY A 169 -10.82 -9.92 3.59
CA GLY A 169 -11.14 -9.03 4.69
C GLY A 169 -11.31 -7.56 4.22
N ARG A 170 -11.62 -6.70 5.18
CA ARG A 170 -11.68 -5.26 4.97
C ARG A 170 -10.85 -4.55 6.03
N HIS A 171 -9.96 -3.67 5.61
CA HIS A 171 -9.27 -2.76 6.51
C HIS A 171 -10.23 -1.70 7.07
N TYR A 172 -9.94 -1.19 8.24
CA TYR A 172 -10.62 -0.01 8.77
C TYR A 172 -9.91 1.26 8.30
N ILE A 173 -8.58 1.31 8.44
CA ILE A 173 -7.74 2.40 7.96
C ILE A 173 -7.59 2.23 6.45
N GLY A 174 -8.02 3.23 5.67
CA GLY A 174 -8.04 3.20 4.22
C GLY A 174 -9.20 2.45 3.59
N SER A 175 -10.06 1.79 4.40
CA SER A 175 -11.34 1.16 4.02
C SER A 175 -11.27 0.03 2.99
N ASN A 176 -10.11 -0.29 2.41
CA ASN A 176 -10.02 -1.22 1.29
C ASN A 176 -10.34 -2.67 1.66
N PHE A 177 -11.00 -3.37 0.72
CA PHE A 177 -11.01 -4.84 0.72
C PHE A 177 -9.63 -5.37 0.39
N PHE A 178 -9.26 -6.49 0.97
CA PHE A 178 -7.95 -7.08 0.75
C PHE A 178 -7.97 -8.61 0.70
N TRP A 179 -6.98 -9.15 -0.03
CA TRP A 179 -6.57 -10.56 0.05
C TRP A 179 -5.07 -10.65 -0.17
N TYR A 180 -4.36 -11.06 0.87
CA TYR A 180 -2.91 -11.27 0.82
C TYR A 180 -2.57 -12.69 0.38
N LEU A 181 -1.63 -12.75 -0.53
CA LEU A 181 -1.15 -13.96 -1.17
C LEU A 181 0.38 -13.96 -1.16
N ARG A 182 0.98 -15.09 -1.47
CA ARG A 182 2.39 -15.16 -1.84
C ARG A 182 2.53 -15.16 -3.36
N ASP A 183 3.41 -14.30 -3.87
CA ASP A 183 3.77 -14.29 -5.29
C ASP A 183 4.65 -15.51 -5.63
N PRO A 184 4.98 -15.77 -6.91
CA PRO A 184 5.83 -16.91 -7.28
C PRO A 184 7.25 -16.89 -6.67
N ALA A 185 7.74 -15.73 -6.24
CA ALA A 185 9.03 -15.59 -5.57
C ALA A 185 8.93 -15.72 -4.04
N GLY A 186 7.71 -15.90 -3.49
CA GLY A 186 7.45 -16.04 -2.06
C GLY A 186 7.18 -14.74 -1.32
N ASN A 187 7.22 -13.57 -1.99
CA ASN A 187 6.92 -12.30 -1.35
C ASN A 187 5.42 -12.16 -1.07
N PHE A 188 5.05 -11.39 -0.05
CA PHE A 188 3.66 -11.01 0.13
C PHE A 188 3.20 -10.05 -0.97
N SER A 189 2.02 -10.34 -1.49
CA SER A 189 1.34 -9.57 -2.53
C SER A 189 -0.13 -9.46 -2.18
N GLU A 190 -0.71 -8.28 -2.32
CA GLU A 190 -2.10 -7.99 -2.00
C GLU A 190 -2.88 -7.68 -3.26
N TYR A 191 -4.06 -8.28 -3.44
CA TYR A 191 -5.11 -7.68 -4.24
C TYR A 191 -6.01 -6.84 -3.35
N TYR A 192 -6.30 -5.60 -3.80
CA TYR A 192 -7.17 -4.70 -3.07
C TYR A 192 -8.13 -3.93 -3.98
N SER A 193 -9.22 -3.45 -3.39
CA SER A 193 -10.17 -2.54 -4.03
C SER A 193 -10.85 -1.65 -2.98
N ASP A 194 -11.55 -0.61 -3.43
CA ASP A 194 -12.38 0.26 -2.57
C ASP A 194 -11.58 0.99 -1.48
N MET A 195 -10.40 1.51 -1.85
CA MET A 195 -9.60 2.34 -0.95
C MET A 195 -10.17 3.75 -0.88
N ASP A 196 -10.15 4.37 0.30
CA ASP A 196 -10.50 5.77 0.50
C ASP A 196 -9.73 6.68 -0.45
N ALA A 197 -10.42 7.67 -1.00
CA ALA A 197 -9.85 8.69 -1.87
C ALA A 197 -9.88 10.06 -1.19
N ILE A 198 -8.69 10.66 -0.99
CA ILE A 198 -8.52 11.97 -0.38
C ILE A 198 -8.33 12.97 -1.53
N VAL A 199 -9.42 13.62 -1.92
CA VAL A 199 -9.45 14.59 -3.04
C VAL A 199 -9.36 16.03 -2.57
N ASP A 200 -9.69 16.29 -1.30
CA ASP A 200 -9.58 17.59 -0.66
C ASP A 200 -8.81 17.47 0.66
N GLU A 201 -7.63 18.05 0.65
CA GLU A 201 -6.71 18.01 1.79
C GLU A 201 -7.25 18.75 3.03
N GLN A 202 -8.11 19.73 2.83
CA GLN A 202 -8.67 20.52 3.94
C GLN A 202 -9.75 19.74 4.71
N LEU A 203 -10.30 18.71 4.08
CA LEU A 203 -11.33 17.86 4.68
C LEU A 203 -10.78 16.57 5.30
N TRP A 204 -9.47 16.32 5.15
CA TRP A 204 -8.87 15.12 5.72
C TRP A 204 -8.07 15.44 6.99
N GLU A 205 -8.49 14.84 8.09
CA GLU A 205 -7.74 14.85 9.34
C GLU A 205 -7.08 13.48 9.56
N PRO A 206 -5.74 13.40 9.60
CA PRO A 206 -5.05 12.14 9.87
C PRO A 206 -5.48 11.53 11.19
N GLY A 207 -5.92 10.28 11.15
CA GLY A 207 -6.21 9.50 12.34
C GLY A 207 -4.93 9.10 13.08
N ILE A 208 -4.97 9.18 14.43
CA ILE A 208 -3.91 8.69 15.30
C ILE A 208 -4.44 7.47 16.03
N TRP A 209 -3.94 6.30 15.65
CA TRP A 209 -4.48 5.02 16.08
C TRP A 209 -3.61 4.36 17.12
N ASP A 210 -4.23 3.86 18.19
CA ASP A 210 -3.55 2.98 19.14
C ASP A 210 -3.41 1.58 18.51
N SER A 211 -2.21 1.02 18.52
CA SER A 211 -1.92 -0.31 17.96
C SER A 211 -2.68 -1.45 18.66
N THR A 212 -3.19 -1.23 19.87
CA THR A 212 -4.03 -2.19 20.59
C THR A 212 -5.49 -2.18 20.12
N ASN A 213 -5.89 -1.16 19.37
CA ASN A 213 -7.22 -1.08 18.79
C ASN A 213 -7.30 -2.04 17.58
N LYS A 214 -8.27 -2.94 17.60
CA LYS A 214 -8.49 -3.88 16.50
C LYS A 214 -8.63 -3.19 15.14
N HIS A 215 -9.18 -1.97 15.11
CA HIS A 215 -9.35 -1.18 13.89
C HIS A 215 -8.03 -0.68 13.31
N ALA A 216 -6.93 -0.70 14.07
CA ALA A 216 -5.61 -0.45 13.50
C ALA A 216 -5.17 -1.54 12.51
N GLY A 217 -5.82 -2.72 12.54
CA GLY A 217 -5.54 -3.83 11.62
C GLY A 217 -6.64 -4.05 10.58
N TRP A 218 -7.87 -4.30 11.02
CA TRP A 218 -8.98 -4.60 10.10
C TRP A 218 -10.35 -4.26 10.70
N ALA A 219 -11.35 -4.05 9.85
CA ALA A 219 -12.73 -3.85 10.24
C ALA A 219 -13.46 -5.20 10.44
N TRP A 220 -13.26 -6.11 9.50
CA TRP A 220 -13.78 -7.48 9.54
C TRP A 220 -12.94 -8.41 8.66
N GLY A 221 -13.09 -9.71 8.85
CA GLY A 221 -12.34 -10.78 8.21
C GLY A 221 -11.72 -11.70 9.25
N LEU A 222 -10.84 -12.57 8.80
CA LEU A 222 -10.07 -13.45 9.69
C LEU A 222 -9.05 -12.64 10.49
N GLN A 223 -8.69 -13.15 11.66
CA GLN A 223 -7.63 -12.59 12.46
C GLN A 223 -6.30 -12.58 11.68
N ILE A 224 -5.48 -11.54 11.86
CA ILE A 224 -4.15 -11.44 11.27
C ILE A 224 -3.31 -12.67 11.63
N PRO A 225 -2.77 -13.41 10.66
CA PRO A 225 -1.86 -14.51 10.93
C PRO A 225 -0.53 -14.00 11.51
N GLN A 226 0.03 -14.76 12.46
CA GLN A 226 1.34 -14.40 13.03
C GLN A 226 2.46 -14.37 11.97
N SER A 227 2.40 -15.28 10.99
CA SER A 227 3.33 -15.32 9.87
C SER A 227 3.28 -14.08 8.96
N PHE A 228 2.17 -13.32 8.99
CA PHE A 228 2.06 -12.06 8.26
C PHE A 228 2.70 -10.90 9.05
N ILE A 229 2.52 -10.90 10.39
CA ILE A 229 3.12 -9.86 11.27
C ILE A 229 4.63 -10.10 11.43
N HIS A 230 5.01 -11.37 11.55
CA HIS A 230 6.39 -11.82 11.74
C HIS A 230 6.74 -12.83 10.64
N PRO A 231 7.07 -12.37 9.42
CA PRO A 231 7.47 -13.27 8.34
C PRO A 231 8.67 -14.13 8.75
N GLU A 232 8.63 -15.42 8.40
CA GLU A 232 9.71 -16.37 8.75
C GLU A 232 11.05 -15.92 8.18
N ASP A 233 11.05 -15.36 6.98
CA ASP A 233 12.24 -14.81 6.33
C ASP A 233 12.84 -13.64 7.13
N LEU A 234 12.01 -12.81 7.75
CA LEU A 234 12.48 -11.73 8.63
C LEU A 234 13.25 -12.28 9.83
N ALA A 235 12.71 -13.34 10.47
CA ALA A 235 13.38 -14.01 11.57
C ALA A 235 14.71 -14.63 11.14
N ALA A 236 14.75 -15.27 9.97
CA ALA A 236 15.96 -15.85 9.39
C ALA A 236 17.00 -14.78 9.06
N TYR A 237 16.59 -13.62 8.53
CA TYR A 237 17.47 -12.48 8.29
C TYR A 237 18.10 -11.95 9.58
N MET A 238 17.28 -11.81 10.63
CA MET A 238 17.75 -11.33 11.94
C MET A 238 18.81 -12.25 12.58
N VAL A 239 18.77 -13.55 12.30
CA VAL A 239 19.77 -14.50 12.80
C VAL A 239 20.92 -14.77 11.80
N GLY A 240 20.96 -14.06 10.68
CA GLY A 240 22.00 -14.18 9.67
C GLY A 240 21.96 -15.50 8.88
N ALA A 241 20.81 -16.15 8.80
CA ALA A 241 20.67 -17.46 8.16
C ALA A 241 20.75 -17.39 6.62
N HIS A 242 20.49 -16.22 6.01
CA HIS A 242 20.55 -16.04 4.55
C HIS A 242 21.96 -15.76 3.98
N SER A 243 22.98 -15.72 4.79
CA SER A 243 24.35 -15.37 4.33
C SER A 243 25.16 -16.55 3.79
N LYS A 244 24.55 -17.70 3.54
CA LYS A 244 25.29 -18.91 3.13
C LYS A 244 24.51 -19.75 2.11
N GLU A 245 24.26 -19.20 0.94
CA GLU A 245 24.12 -20.01 -0.27
C GLU A 245 24.80 -19.32 -1.46
#